data_44c75ca70fd81696f983942fb0cc9e2f
#
_entry.id   44c75ca70fd81696f983942fb0cc9e2f
#
_cell.length_a   1.000
_cell.length_b   1.000
_cell.length_c   1.000
_cell.angle_alpha   90.00
_cell.angle_beta   90.00
_cell.angle_gamma   90.00
#
_symmetry.space_group_name_H-M   'P 1'
#
loop_
_entity.id
_entity.type
_entity.pdbx_description
1 polymer ?
#
loop_
_entity_poly.entity_id
_entity_poly.type
_entity_poly.pdbx_seq_one_letter_code
_entity_poly.pdbx_strand_id
1 'polypeptide(L)'
;MDKMFCFQCEQTAFSKGCTTAGVCGKSADVANLQDYLLSRTIEFANCADVTEKNTCLLLKALFITVTNVNFNETDIKELTKQIEEKIPCNSDYAIKQIWESEEDIRSLKSLVLFGLKGMAAYAYHARVLGFADKDVDKFFYDALRCISKENNVAKLLELVLKTGEINFKCMELLDKANTETYGHPVPTKVSTEIEAGPFIVVTGHDLHDLELLLEQTKGKGINIYTHGEMLPCHAYPKLKKYPHLKGNFGTAWQNQQKEFENIPAPILFTTNCIMPVRKSYEDRVYTTSVVGYPNIIHIGEGKDFTPVIEKALALGGYKEKQNNTGINGGNVLTTGFGHHTIESVANKIIKAVKDEDIKHIFLVGGCDGAKPGRNYYTEFVKNTPSNTLVLTLACGKYRFNDIDLGEINGIPRLIDLGQCNDAYSAIKIAIELAKAFDCSVNELPLSMVLSWYEQKAVCILLTLLSLGVENIRLGPTLPAFVSPNVLKILVDKFKIKPITTAQEDLEAILKI
;
A
#
# COMPACT_ATOMS: atom_id res chain seq x y z
N MET A 1 -25.67 1.45 -21.59
CA MET A 1 -24.48 1.46 -20.71
C MET A 1 -24.63 0.32 -19.74
N ASP A 2 -23.69 -0.58 -19.73
CA ASP A 2 -23.69 -1.69 -18.78
C ASP A 2 -23.56 -1.15 -17.36
N LYS A 3 -24.35 -1.69 -16.46
CA LYS A 3 -24.32 -1.30 -15.04
C LYS A 3 -23.16 -2.00 -14.37
N MET A 4 -22.44 -1.31 -13.50
CA MET A 4 -21.45 -1.87 -12.60
C MET A 4 -21.85 -1.64 -11.15
N PHE A 5 -21.24 -2.35 -10.24
CA PHE A 5 -21.27 -2.00 -8.82
C PHE A 5 -19.86 -2.18 -8.23
N CYS A 6 -19.33 -1.13 -7.61
CA CYS A 6 -18.01 -1.19 -6.95
C CYS A 6 -17.95 -0.21 -5.79
N PHE A 7 -17.58 -0.68 -4.61
CA PHE A 7 -17.50 0.13 -3.39
C PHE A 7 -16.23 -0.15 -2.55
N GLN A 8 -15.19 -0.71 -3.21
CA GLN A 8 -14.02 -1.27 -2.55
C GLN A 8 -12.93 -0.27 -2.11
N CYS A 9 -13.04 1.01 -2.47
CA CYS A 9 -12.01 2.02 -2.15
C CYS A 9 -12.63 3.26 -1.50
N GLU A 10 -11.77 4.08 -0.90
CA GLU A 10 -12.18 5.31 -0.21
C GLU A 10 -12.87 6.33 -1.13
N GLN A 11 -12.52 6.34 -2.41
CA GLN A 11 -13.09 7.27 -3.39
C GLN A 11 -14.44 6.83 -3.96
N THR A 12 -15.00 5.75 -3.45
CA THR A 12 -16.33 5.27 -3.84
C THR A 12 -17.34 6.40 -3.97
N ALA A 13 -18.06 6.42 -5.10
CA ALA A 13 -19.01 7.47 -5.41
C ALA A 13 -20.06 7.61 -4.31
N PHE A 14 -20.24 8.85 -3.81
CA PHE A 14 -21.19 9.22 -2.77
C PHE A 14 -21.09 8.40 -1.48
N SER A 15 -19.94 7.77 -1.22
CA SER A 15 -19.75 6.83 -0.10
C SER A 15 -20.78 5.66 -0.10
N LYS A 16 -21.27 5.26 -1.27
CA LYS A 16 -22.26 4.19 -1.46
C LYS A 16 -21.82 3.14 -2.47
N GLY A 17 -21.38 3.55 -3.65
CA GLY A 17 -20.96 2.66 -4.73
C GLY A 17 -20.86 3.36 -6.07
N CYS A 18 -19.90 2.98 -6.87
CA CYS A 18 -19.78 3.37 -8.27
C CYS A 18 -20.69 2.46 -9.11
N THR A 19 -21.62 3.05 -9.86
CA THR A 19 -22.66 2.29 -10.59
C THR A 19 -22.61 2.46 -12.10
N THR A 20 -21.87 3.46 -12.61
CA THR A 20 -21.73 3.75 -14.04
C THR A 20 -20.26 3.71 -14.47
N ALA A 21 -19.40 4.35 -13.71
CA ALA A 21 -17.94 4.33 -13.86
C ALA A 21 -17.29 4.49 -12.48
N GLY A 22 -16.11 3.93 -12.29
CA GLY A 22 -15.33 4.11 -11.08
C GLY A 22 -14.77 5.53 -10.97
N VAL A 23 -14.80 6.14 -9.78
CA VAL A 23 -14.10 7.41 -9.53
C VAL A 23 -12.60 7.28 -9.79
N CYS A 24 -12.05 6.07 -9.63
CA CYS A 24 -10.66 5.72 -9.97
C CYS A 24 -10.37 5.64 -11.48
N GLY A 25 -11.36 5.86 -12.34
CA GLY A 25 -11.24 5.75 -13.81
C GLY A 25 -11.60 4.36 -14.38
N LYS A 26 -12.02 3.40 -13.56
CA LYS A 26 -12.43 2.07 -13.98
C LYS A 26 -13.72 2.15 -14.82
N SER A 27 -13.74 1.53 -16.01
CA SER A 27 -14.96 1.37 -16.81
C SER A 27 -15.91 0.32 -16.19
N ALA A 28 -17.17 0.32 -16.63
CA ALA A 28 -18.11 -0.72 -16.23
C ALA A 28 -17.67 -2.11 -16.70
N ASP A 29 -17.10 -2.21 -17.90
CA ASP A 29 -16.61 -3.47 -18.47
C ASP A 29 -15.46 -4.05 -17.64
N VAL A 30 -14.48 -3.23 -17.31
CA VAL A 30 -13.36 -3.65 -16.44
C VAL A 30 -13.88 -4.06 -15.04
N ALA A 31 -14.84 -3.34 -14.47
CA ALA A 31 -15.41 -3.70 -13.17
C ALA A 31 -16.12 -5.06 -13.22
N ASN A 32 -16.95 -5.28 -14.24
CA ASN A 32 -17.69 -6.53 -14.44
C ASN A 32 -16.74 -7.72 -14.72
N LEU A 33 -15.66 -7.50 -15.49
CA LEU A 33 -14.64 -8.51 -15.73
C LEU A 33 -13.88 -8.87 -14.44
N GLN A 34 -13.56 -7.89 -13.60
CA GLN A 34 -12.94 -8.14 -12.31
C GLN A 34 -13.88 -8.90 -11.37
N ASP A 35 -15.17 -8.58 -11.36
CA ASP A 35 -16.17 -9.31 -10.58
C ASP A 35 -16.34 -10.75 -11.08
N TYR A 36 -16.30 -10.96 -12.39
CA TYR A 36 -16.33 -12.29 -12.98
C TYR A 36 -15.07 -13.09 -12.63
N LEU A 37 -13.88 -12.48 -12.73
CA LEU A 37 -12.63 -13.11 -12.30
C LEU A 37 -12.67 -13.50 -10.82
N LEU A 38 -13.19 -12.63 -9.94
CA LEU A 38 -13.35 -12.95 -8.51
C LEU A 38 -14.30 -14.12 -8.29
N SER A 39 -15.39 -14.19 -9.04
CA SER A 39 -16.32 -15.33 -9.01
C SER A 39 -15.59 -16.64 -9.33
N ARG A 40 -14.83 -16.67 -10.44
CA ARG A 40 -14.03 -17.83 -10.84
C ARG A 40 -12.92 -18.15 -9.83
N THR A 41 -12.30 -17.12 -9.23
CA THR A 41 -11.25 -17.29 -8.20
C THR A 41 -11.81 -17.97 -6.94
N ILE A 42 -13.01 -17.60 -6.51
CA ILE A 42 -13.70 -18.25 -5.36
C ILE A 42 -14.05 -19.70 -5.70
N GLU A 43 -14.53 -19.98 -6.90
CA GLU A 43 -14.78 -21.37 -7.34
C GLU A 43 -13.51 -22.19 -7.43
N PHE A 44 -12.46 -21.62 -7.99
CA PHE A 44 -11.14 -22.25 -8.03
C PHE A 44 -10.66 -22.61 -6.62
N ALA A 45 -10.79 -21.70 -5.66
CA ALA A 45 -10.43 -21.97 -4.27
C ALA A 45 -11.27 -23.11 -3.66
N ASN A 46 -12.54 -23.29 -4.09
CA ASN A 46 -13.39 -24.39 -3.58
C ASN A 46 -12.94 -25.78 -4.06
N CYS A 47 -12.31 -25.90 -5.22
CA CYS A 47 -12.00 -27.19 -5.84
C CYS A 47 -10.51 -27.48 -5.98
N ALA A 48 -9.64 -26.47 -6.00
CA ALA A 48 -8.22 -26.66 -6.23
C ALA A 48 -7.45 -27.07 -4.97
N ASP A 49 -6.41 -27.90 -5.18
CA ASP A 49 -5.42 -28.21 -4.14
C ASP A 49 -4.49 -27.01 -3.90
N VAL A 50 -4.05 -26.87 -2.64
CA VAL A 50 -3.06 -25.87 -2.24
C VAL A 50 -1.69 -26.32 -2.71
N THR A 51 -1.32 -25.88 -3.90
CA THR A 51 0.01 -26.08 -4.49
C THR A 51 0.63 -24.74 -4.82
N GLU A 52 1.94 -24.68 -4.95
CA GLU A 52 2.64 -23.43 -5.30
C GLU A 52 2.09 -22.81 -6.61
N LYS A 53 1.95 -23.62 -7.67
CA LYS A 53 1.41 -23.16 -8.96
C LYS A 53 -0.01 -22.60 -8.85
N ASN A 54 -0.88 -23.29 -8.12
CA ASN A 54 -2.27 -22.87 -7.93
C ASN A 54 -2.34 -21.61 -7.05
N THR A 55 -1.51 -21.55 -6.01
CA THR A 55 -1.45 -20.37 -5.14
C THR A 55 -0.92 -19.14 -5.89
N CYS A 56 0.14 -19.26 -6.70
CA CYS A 56 0.60 -18.16 -7.56
C CYS A 56 -0.53 -17.60 -8.44
N LEU A 57 -1.32 -18.49 -9.05
CA LEU A 57 -2.44 -18.10 -9.89
C LEU A 57 -3.54 -17.39 -9.09
N LEU A 58 -3.89 -17.93 -7.92
CA LEU A 58 -4.88 -17.33 -7.02
C LEU A 58 -4.44 -15.94 -6.53
N LEU A 59 -3.17 -15.79 -6.12
CA LEU A 59 -2.62 -14.51 -5.68
C LEU A 59 -2.64 -13.47 -6.81
N LYS A 60 -2.24 -13.83 -8.04
CA LYS A 60 -2.34 -12.96 -9.21
C LYS A 60 -3.80 -12.52 -9.45
N ALA A 61 -4.76 -13.45 -9.37
CA ALA A 61 -6.18 -13.17 -9.60
C ALA A 61 -6.78 -12.22 -8.54
N LEU A 62 -6.39 -12.34 -7.29
CA LEU A 62 -6.78 -11.39 -6.25
C LEU A 62 -6.09 -10.04 -6.44
N PHE A 63 -4.78 -10.03 -6.67
CA PHE A 63 -3.99 -8.81 -6.75
C PHE A 63 -4.37 -7.94 -7.96
N ILE A 64 -4.61 -8.52 -9.13
CA ILE A 64 -4.99 -7.77 -10.34
C ILE A 64 -6.31 -6.98 -10.15
N THR A 65 -7.17 -7.42 -9.22
CA THR A 65 -8.45 -6.77 -8.90
C THR A 65 -8.36 -5.71 -7.78
N VAL A 66 -7.18 -5.50 -7.19
CA VAL A 66 -6.95 -4.39 -6.25
C VAL A 66 -7.15 -3.05 -6.97
N THR A 67 -7.59 -2.04 -6.23
CA THR A 67 -7.84 -0.71 -6.79
C THR A 67 -6.59 -0.14 -7.46
N ASN A 68 -6.74 0.38 -8.67
CA ASN A 68 -5.66 1.00 -9.45
C ASN A 68 -4.46 0.08 -9.72
N VAL A 69 -4.73 -1.20 -9.99
CA VAL A 69 -3.71 -2.16 -10.46
C VAL A 69 -3.86 -2.40 -11.95
N ASN A 70 -4.98 -2.92 -12.41
CA ASN A 70 -5.14 -3.28 -13.81
C ASN A 70 -6.46 -2.81 -14.41
N PHE A 71 -6.35 -2.06 -15.50
CA PHE A 71 -7.45 -1.54 -16.31
C PHE A 71 -7.51 -2.18 -17.69
N ASN A 72 -6.62 -3.14 -17.99
CA ASN A 72 -6.56 -3.81 -19.29
C ASN A 72 -7.48 -5.03 -19.30
N GLU A 73 -8.53 -4.97 -20.09
CA GLU A 73 -9.48 -6.07 -20.23
C GLU A 73 -8.85 -7.36 -20.73
N THR A 74 -7.84 -7.27 -21.60
CA THR A 74 -7.16 -8.45 -22.16
C THR A 74 -6.46 -9.24 -21.09
N ASP A 75 -5.71 -8.57 -20.20
CA ASP A 75 -4.99 -9.21 -19.10
C ASP A 75 -5.96 -9.92 -18.14
N ILE A 76 -7.10 -9.26 -17.83
CA ILE A 76 -8.12 -9.80 -16.93
C ILE A 76 -8.78 -11.04 -17.56
N LYS A 77 -9.14 -10.98 -18.86
CA LYS A 77 -9.73 -12.10 -19.60
C LYS A 77 -8.77 -13.29 -19.70
N GLU A 78 -7.49 -13.03 -19.95
CA GLU A 78 -6.46 -14.05 -20.06
C GLU A 78 -6.26 -14.79 -18.74
N LEU A 79 -6.16 -14.04 -17.62
CA LEU A 79 -6.05 -14.61 -16.29
C LEU A 79 -7.32 -15.38 -15.88
N THR A 80 -8.50 -14.87 -16.25
CA THR A 80 -9.77 -15.56 -16.03
C THR A 80 -9.77 -16.92 -16.72
N LYS A 81 -9.36 -16.98 -17.96
CA LYS A 81 -9.26 -18.23 -18.73
C LYS A 81 -8.31 -19.25 -18.05
N GLN A 82 -7.16 -18.79 -17.57
CA GLN A 82 -6.21 -19.65 -16.86
C GLN A 82 -6.80 -20.25 -15.57
N ILE A 83 -7.66 -19.52 -14.87
CA ILE A 83 -8.41 -19.99 -13.70
C ILE A 83 -9.46 -21.03 -14.13
N GLU A 84 -10.25 -20.71 -15.17
CA GLU A 84 -11.33 -21.57 -15.66
C GLU A 84 -10.83 -22.95 -16.13
N GLU A 85 -9.68 -22.99 -16.81
CA GLU A 85 -9.04 -24.23 -17.25
C GLU A 85 -8.70 -25.19 -16.10
N LYS A 86 -8.70 -24.70 -14.86
CA LYS A 86 -8.39 -25.49 -13.66
C LYS A 86 -9.61 -25.80 -12.80
N ILE A 87 -10.79 -25.31 -13.16
CA ILE A 87 -12.04 -25.63 -12.46
C ILE A 87 -12.66 -26.86 -13.10
N PRO A 88 -12.77 -28.00 -12.37
CA PRO A 88 -13.18 -29.27 -12.97
C PRO A 88 -14.68 -29.39 -13.23
N CYS A 89 -15.49 -28.46 -12.74
CA CYS A 89 -16.94 -28.47 -12.86
C CYS A 89 -17.49 -27.05 -13.08
N ASN A 90 -18.59 -26.97 -13.82
CA ASN A 90 -19.34 -25.72 -13.95
C ASN A 90 -20.10 -25.49 -12.63
N SER A 91 -19.64 -24.54 -11.85
CA SER A 91 -20.35 -23.97 -10.71
C SER A 91 -20.88 -22.61 -11.11
N ASP A 92 -22.08 -22.27 -10.66
CA ASP A 92 -22.73 -20.99 -10.98
C ASP A 92 -22.47 -19.92 -9.90
N TYR A 93 -21.37 -20.04 -9.15
CA TYR A 93 -21.07 -19.04 -8.13
C TYR A 93 -20.79 -17.67 -8.78
N ALA A 94 -21.50 -16.67 -8.33
CA ALA A 94 -21.31 -15.29 -8.73
C ALA A 94 -21.00 -14.41 -7.52
N ILE A 95 -19.99 -13.56 -7.61
CA ILE A 95 -19.63 -12.59 -6.56
C ILE A 95 -20.79 -11.69 -6.18
N LYS A 96 -21.75 -11.53 -7.09
CA LYS A 96 -23.01 -10.82 -6.88
C LYS A 96 -23.79 -11.37 -5.68
N GLN A 97 -23.66 -12.64 -5.35
CA GLN A 97 -24.24 -13.25 -4.14
C GLN A 97 -23.70 -12.60 -2.85
N ILE A 98 -22.47 -12.05 -2.87
CA ILE A 98 -21.94 -11.25 -1.77
C ILE A 98 -22.56 -9.85 -1.81
N TRP A 99 -22.57 -9.21 -2.99
CA TRP A 99 -23.06 -7.83 -3.12
C TRP A 99 -24.56 -7.68 -2.80
N GLU A 100 -25.34 -8.71 -3.02
CA GLU A 100 -26.79 -8.76 -2.79
C GLU A 100 -27.20 -9.42 -1.46
N SER A 101 -26.24 -9.89 -0.65
CA SER A 101 -26.56 -10.46 0.67
C SER A 101 -27.03 -9.37 1.63
N GLU A 102 -27.61 -9.81 2.76
CA GLU A 102 -27.98 -8.94 3.86
C GLU A 102 -26.80 -8.02 4.24
N GLU A 103 -27.10 -6.80 4.69
CA GLU A 103 -26.10 -5.72 4.78
C GLU A 103 -24.91 -6.04 5.69
N ASP A 104 -25.14 -6.66 6.85
CA ASP A 104 -24.08 -7.04 7.78
C ASP A 104 -23.23 -8.20 7.23
N ILE A 105 -23.87 -9.17 6.59
CA ILE A 105 -23.20 -10.29 5.93
C ILE A 105 -22.35 -9.78 4.77
N ARG A 106 -22.92 -8.91 3.93
CA ARG A 106 -22.18 -8.24 2.83
C ARG A 106 -20.97 -7.49 3.36
N SER A 107 -21.14 -6.75 4.45
CA SER A 107 -20.08 -5.97 5.09
C SER A 107 -18.93 -6.87 5.55
N LEU A 108 -19.23 -7.93 6.29
CA LEU A 108 -18.21 -8.84 6.82
C LEU A 108 -17.50 -9.65 5.72
N LYS A 109 -18.24 -10.15 4.73
CA LYS A 109 -17.67 -10.83 3.56
C LYS A 109 -16.78 -9.88 2.74
N SER A 110 -17.17 -8.60 2.61
CA SER A 110 -16.37 -7.59 1.92
C SER A 110 -15.08 -7.28 2.68
N LEU A 111 -15.13 -7.17 4.01
CA LEU A 111 -13.93 -6.99 4.84
C LEU A 111 -12.93 -8.13 4.64
N VAL A 112 -13.40 -9.39 4.66
CA VAL A 112 -12.54 -10.55 4.38
C VAL A 112 -11.99 -10.50 2.97
N LEU A 113 -12.85 -10.37 1.95
CA LEU A 113 -12.43 -10.37 0.55
C LEU A 113 -11.42 -9.26 0.24
N PHE A 114 -11.69 -8.05 0.71
CA PHE A 114 -10.79 -6.91 0.49
C PHE A 114 -9.50 -7.05 1.31
N GLY A 115 -9.57 -7.62 2.51
CA GLY A 115 -8.40 -8.03 3.28
C GLY A 115 -7.54 -9.04 2.51
N LEU A 116 -8.14 -10.08 1.95
CA LEU A 116 -7.45 -11.09 1.12
C LEU A 116 -6.81 -10.46 -0.13
N LYS A 117 -7.49 -9.53 -0.80
CA LYS A 117 -6.91 -8.83 -1.97
C LYS A 117 -5.66 -8.03 -1.60
N GLY A 118 -5.69 -7.30 -0.47
CA GLY A 118 -4.52 -6.58 0.03
C GLY A 118 -3.38 -7.52 0.44
N MET A 119 -3.70 -8.58 1.19
CA MET A 119 -2.74 -9.59 1.61
C MET A 119 -2.12 -10.34 0.42
N ALA A 120 -2.89 -10.58 -0.66
CA ALA A 120 -2.39 -11.22 -1.87
C ALA A 120 -1.27 -10.42 -2.54
N ALA A 121 -1.31 -9.09 -2.49
CA ALA A 121 -0.21 -8.26 -2.98
C ALA A 121 1.08 -8.51 -2.19
N TYR A 122 1.00 -8.57 -0.87
CA TYR A 122 2.16 -8.85 -0.01
C TYR A 122 2.72 -10.27 -0.21
N ALA A 123 1.84 -11.27 -0.23
CA ALA A 123 2.23 -12.65 -0.50
C ALA A 123 2.86 -12.83 -1.90
N TYR A 124 2.34 -12.10 -2.90
CA TYR A 124 2.90 -12.11 -4.25
C TYR A 124 4.33 -11.55 -4.27
N HIS A 125 4.58 -10.39 -3.65
CA HIS A 125 5.92 -9.79 -3.59
C HIS A 125 6.92 -10.67 -2.83
N ALA A 126 6.52 -11.28 -1.71
CA ALA A 126 7.36 -12.23 -1.00
C ALA A 126 7.74 -13.44 -1.90
N ARG A 127 6.77 -13.95 -2.66
CA ARG A 127 6.96 -15.10 -3.55
C ARG A 127 7.86 -14.80 -4.73
N VAL A 128 7.81 -13.59 -5.28
CA VAL A 128 8.75 -13.12 -6.34
C VAL A 128 10.20 -13.20 -5.85
N LEU A 129 10.44 -13.00 -4.56
CA LEU A 129 11.75 -13.14 -3.92
C LEU A 129 12.05 -14.58 -3.44
N GLY A 130 11.19 -15.55 -3.73
CA GLY A 130 11.38 -16.96 -3.37
C GLY A 130 10.89 -17.32 -1.96
N PHE A 131 10.12 -16.44 -1.30
CA PHE A 131 9.59 -16.67 0.04
C PHE A 131 8.09 -17.00 0.00
N ALA A 132 7.70 -18.06 0.70
CA ALA A 132 6.31 -18.50 0.85
C ALA A 132 6.07 -19.08 2.24
N ASP A 133 4.83 -19.02 2.71
CA ASP A 133 4.41 -19.60 3.97
C ASP A 133 3.14 -20.45 3.75
N LYS A 134 3.19 -21.72 4.18
CA LYS A 134 2.11 -22.70 3.94
C LYS A 134 0.80 -22.35 4.64
N ASP A 135 0.87 -21.70 5.81
CA ASP A 135 -0.34 -21.33 6.55
C ASP A 135 -1.01 -20.11 5.89
N VAL A 136 -0.20 -19.15 5.42
CA VAL A 136 -0.67 -18.01 4.63
C VAL A 136 -1.31 -18.51 3.34
N ASP A 137 -0.64 -19.40 2.60
CA ASP A 137 -1.15 -19.97 1.37
C ASP A 137 -2.49 -20.70 1.60
N LYS A 138 -2.54 -21.59 2.59
CA LYS A 138 -3.76 -22.33 2.93
C LYS A 138 -4.91 -21.41 3.32
N PHE A 139 -4.63 -20.35 4.06
CA PHE A 139 -5.66 -19.42 4.53
C PHE A 139 -6.40 -18.72 3.39
N PHE A 140 -5.74 -18.39 2.28
CA PHE A 140 -6.42 -17.82 1.11
C PHE A 140 -7.56 -18.72 0.63
N TYR A 141 -7.30 -20.03 0.52
CA TYR A 141 -8.32 -20.99 0.09
C TYR A 141 -9.42 -21.13 1.14
N ASP A 142 -9.06 -21.31 2.39
CA ASP A 142 -10.03 -21.52 3.47
C ASP A 142 -10.96 -20.32 3.64
N ALA A 143 -10.42 -19.10 3.56
CA ALA A 143 -11.20 -17.87 3.68
C ALA A 143 -12.14 -17.66 2.48
N LEU A 144 -11.66 -17.88 1.24
CA LEU A 144 -12.50 -17.80 0.04
C LEU A 144 -13.62 -18.87 0.06
N ARG A 145 -13.31 -20.11 0.48
CA ARG A 145 -14.30 -21.18 0.71
C ARG A 145 -15.34 -20.76 1.74
N CYS A 146 -14.91 -20.14 2.82
CA CYS A 146 -15.80 -19.71 3.89
C CYS A 146 -16.76 -18.62 3.41
N ILE A 147 -16.25 -17.51 2.82
CA ILE A 147 -17.12 -16.41 2.39
C ILE A 147 -18.11 -16.81 1.29
N SER A 148 -17.85 -17.89 0.54
CA SER A 148 -18.76 -18.39 -0.48
C SER A 148 -20.02 -19.05 0.10
N LYS A 149 -19.98 -19.53 1.35
CA LYS A 149 -21.03 -20.38 1.93
C LYS A 149 -21.56 -19.89 3.27
N GLU A 150 -20.70 -19.24 4.08
CA GLU A 150 -21.06 -18.85 5.44
C GLU A 150 -21.94 -17.57 5.43
N ASN A 151 -22.98 -17.58 6.27
CA ASN A 151 -23.87 -16.43 6.47
C ASN A 151 -24.11 -16.14 7.97
N ASN A 152 -23.37 -16.79 8.86
CA ASN A 152 -23.43 -16.49 10.29
C ASN A 152 -22.53 -15.30 10.62
N VAL A 153 -23.11 -14.22 11.15
CA VAL A 153 -22.40 -12.97 11.48
C VAL A 153 -21.25 -13.21 12.45
N ALA A 154 -21.44 -14.02 13.49
CA ALA A 154 -20.38 -14.27 14.49
C ALA A 154 -19.18 -14.99 13.87
N LYS A 155 -19.42 -16.03 13.07
CA LYS A 155 -18.34 -16.74 12.36
C LYS A 155 -17.63 -15.87 11.32
N LEU A 156 -18.37 -15.02 10.62
CA LEU A 156 -17.78 -14.07 9.68
C LEU A 156 -16.92 -13.01 10.41
N LEU A 157 -17.33 -12.55 11.59
CA LEU A 157 -16.51 -11.65 12.41
C LEU A 157 -15.24 -12.33 12.90
N GLU A 158 -15.30 -13.58 13.31
CA GLU A 158 -14.11 -14.39 13.64
C GLU A 158 -13.17 -14.49 12.44
N LEU A 159 -13.72 -14.73 11.24
CA LEU A 159 -12.92 -14.79 10.01
C LEU A 159 -12.28 -13.44 9.66
N VAL A 160 -12.97 -12.32 9.89
CA VAL A 160 -12.41 -10.96 9.72
C VAL A 160 -11.17 -10.78 10.61
N LEU A 161 -11.25 -11.14 11.89
CA LEU A 161 -10.12 -11.06 12.81
C LEU A 161 -8.99 -12.02 12.42
N LYS A 162 -9.36 -13.24 12.02
CA LYS A 162 -8.38 -14.23 11.54
C LYS A 162 -7.66 -13.75 10.27
N THR A 163 -8.34 -13.04 9.38
CA THR A 163 -7.72 -12.41 8.21
C THR A 163 -6.64 -11.43 8.64
N GLY A 164 -6.89 -10.64 9.68
CA GLY A 164 -5.91 -9.71 10.24
C GLY A 164 -4.69 -10.41 10.86
N GLU A 165 -4.92 -11.49 11.62
CA GLU A 165 -3.85 -12.31 12.22
C GLU A 165 -2.93 -12.91 11.14
N ILE A 166 -3.52 -13.49 10.08
CA ILE A 166 -2.73 -14.09 9.00
C ILE A 166 -2.05 -13.02 8.15
N ASN A 167 -2.68 -11.85 7.98
CA ASN A 167 -2.01 -10.73 7.30
C ASN A 167 -0.78 -10.23 8.07
N PHE A 168 -0.79 -10.25 9.40
CA PHE A 168 0.41 -9.94 10.19
C PHE A 168 1.56 -10.89 9.84
N LYS A 169 1.29 -12.20 9.78
CA LYS A 169 2.25 -13.22 9.36
C LYS A 169 2.71 -13.02 7.91
N CYS A 170 1.81 -12.60 7.04
CA CYS A 170 2.13 -12.31 5.63
C CYS A 170 3.03 -11.06 5.48
N MET A 171 2.79 -10.01 6.26
CA MET A 171 3.66 -8.83 6.30
C MET A 171 5.04 -9.16 6.86
N GLU A 172 5.13 -9.99 7.92
CA GLU A 172 6.39 -10.52 8.44
C GLU A 172 7.17 -11.30 7.37
N LEU A 173 6.48 -12.14 6.60
CA LEU A 173 7.07 -12.88 5.49
C LEU A 173 7.66 -11.95 4.43
N LEU A 174 6.96 -10.88 4.06
CA LEU A 174 7.45 -9.92 3.09
C LEU A 174 8.61 -9.07 3.64
N ASP A 175 8.54 -8.64 4.89
CA ASP A 175 9.64 -7.95 5.57
C ASP A 175 10.91 -8.82 5.55
N LYS A 176 10.77 -10.10 5.93
CA LYS A 176 11.86 -11.08 5.87
C LYS A 176 12.38 -11.23 4.43
N ALA A 177 11.52 -11.37 3.44
CA ALA A 177 11.91 -11.49 2.04
C ALA A 177 12.73 -10.28 1.58
N ASN A 178 12.27 -9.07 1.88
CA ASN A 178 12.97 -7.84 1.52
C ASN A 178 14.31 -7.69 2.26
N THR A 179 14.34 -7.94 3.57
CA THR A 179 15.53 -7.71 4.40
C THR A 179 16.60 -8.78 4.20
N GLU A 180 16.26 -10.04 3.97
CA GLU A 180 17.22 -11.09 3.62
C GLU A 180 17.78 -10.88 2.20
N THR A 181 16.94 -10.41 1.27
CA THR A 181 17.35 -10.16 -0.12
C THR A 181 18.19 -8.89 -0.23
N TYR A 182 17.77 -7.78 0.35
CA TYR A 182 18.36 -6.45 0.11
C TYR A 182 19.14 -5.87 1.29
N GLY A 183 19.11 -6.54 2.45
CA GLY A 183 19.65 -6.06 3.72
C GLY A 183 18.64 -5.21 4.49
N HIS A 184 18.85 -5.04 5.79
CA HIS A 184 18.00 -4.18 6.61
C HIS A 184 18.11 -2.72 6.16
N PRO A 185 16.99 -2.00 5.99
CA PRO A 185 17.02 -0.60 5.60
C PRO A 185 17.74 0.25 6.67
N VAL A 186 18.53 1.20 6.18
CA VAL A 186 19.27 2.16 7.02
C VAL A 186 18.83 3.58 6.73
N PRO A 187 18.77 4.48 7.73
CA PRO A 187 18.37 5.87 7.54
C PRO A 187 19.14 6.53 6.40
N THR A 188 18.41 7.04 5.43
CA THR A 188 18.99 7.57 4.18
C THR A 188 18.28 8.83 3.78
N LYS A 189 19.06 9.89 3.51
CA LYS A 189 18.57 11.13 2.90
C LYS A 189 18.49 10.95 1.38
N VAL A 190 17.36 11.32 0.80
CA VAL A 190 17.06 11.17 -0.63
C VAL A 190 16.71 12.55 -1.20
N SER A 191 17.44 12.98 -2.23
CA SER A 191 17.19 14.24 -2.90
C SER A 191 15.97 14.18 -3.80
N THR A 192 15.24 15.28 -3.94
CA THR A 192 14.18 15.46 -4.95
C THR A 192 14.69 16.20 -6.20
N GLU A 193 15.95 16.59 -6.23
CA GLU A 193 16.57 17.21 -7.40
C GLU A 193 16.78 16.19 -8.52
N ILE A 194 16.59 16.59 -9.78
CA ILE A 194 16.78 15.75 -10.95
C ILE A 194 18.00 16.25 -11.73
N GLU A 195 18.99 15.40 -11.92
CA GLU A 195 20.19 15.72 -12.69
C GLU A 195 19.86 15.86 -14.18
N ALA A 196 20.68 16.63 -14.90
CA ALA A 196 20.60 16.70 -16.35
C ALA A 196 20.94 15.35 -17.00
N GLY A 197 20.33 15.05 -18.15
CA GLY A 197 20.55 13.82 -18.90
C GLY A 197 19.42 12.81 -18.81
N PRO A 198 19.56 11.65 -19.50
CA PRO A 198 18.53 10.62 -19.55
C PRO A 198 18.21 10.05 -18.19
N PHE A 199 16.94 9.83 -17.92
CA PHE A 199 16.48 9.21 -16.70
C PHE A 199 15.20 8.38 -16.88
N ILE A 200 14.91 7.52 -15.91
CA ILE A 200 13.68 6.71 -15.82
C ILE A 200 13.04 6.98 -14.47
N VAL A 201 11.73 7.16 -14.43
CA VAL A 201 10.95 7.20 -13.18
C VAL A 201 10.33 5.83 -12.94
N VAL A 202 10.57 5.26 -11.75
CA VAL A 202 10.02 3.97 -11.34
C VAL A 202 9.04 4.18 -10.19
N THR A 203 7.82 3.69 -10.35
CA THR A 203 6.75 3.78 -9.35
C THR A 203 6.14 2.42 -9.05
N GLY A 204 5.53 2.26 -7.90
CA GLY A 204 4.96 1.01 -7.39
C GLY A 204 5.70 0.52 -6.15
N HIS A 205 5.75 -0.81 -5.96
CA HIS A 205 6.25 -1.42 -4.71
C HIS A 205 7.32 -2.49 -4.93
N ASP A 206 7.45 -3.03 -6.15
CA ASP A 206 8.27 -4.22 -6.42
C ASP A 206 9.76 -3.87 -6.46
N LEU A 207 10.49 -4.30 -5.42
CA LEU A 207 11.93 -4.07 -5.31
C LEU A 207 12.73 -4.96 -6.26
N HIS A 208 12.18 -6.12 -6.65
CA HIS A 208 12.85 -7.03 -7.59
C HIS A 208 12.85 -6.46 -8.99
N ASP A 209 11.73 -5.94 -9.46
CA ASP A 209 11.66 -5.25 -10.75
C ASP A 209 12.60 -4.03 -10.80
N LEU A 210 12.70 -3.29 -9.68
CA LEU A 210 13.66 -2.20 -9.58
C LEU A 210 15.11 -2.70 -9.66
N GLU A 211 15.47 -3.78 -8.95
CA GLU A 211 16.84 -4.35 -9.01
C GLU A 211 17.20 -4.76 -10.43
N LEU A 212 16.29 -5.46 -11.13
CA LEU A 212 16.51 -5.87 -12.51
C LEU A 212 16.68 -4.67 -13.45
N LEU A 213 15.91 -3.60 -13.25
CA LEU A 213 16.08 -2.36 -14.01
C LEU A 213 17.44 -1.71 -13.73
N LEU A 214 17.85 -1.65 -12.46
CA LEU A 214 19.14 -1.10 -12.06
C LEU A 214 20.31 -1.87 -12.68
N GLU A 215 20.26 -3.20 -12.71
CA GLU A 215 21.27 -4.00 -13.38
C GLU A 215 21.29 -3.75 -14.91
N GLN A 216 20.13 -3.66 -15.55
CA GLN A 216 20.05 -3.45 -17.00
C GLN A 216 20.43 -2.03 -17.43
N THR A 217 20.34 -1.04 -16.54
CA THR A 217 20.72 0.35 -16.82
C THR A 217 22.15 0.72 -16.42
N LYS A 218 22.85 -0.20 -15.75
CA LYS A 218 24.24 0.00 -15.28
C LYS A 218 25.19 0.36 -16.42
N GLY A 219 25.88 1.48 -16.28
CA GLY A 219 26.85 1.97 -17.25
C GLY A 219 26.26 2.55 -18.54
N LYS A 220 24.93 2.71 -18.63
CA LYS A 220 24.25 3.25 -19.82
C LYS A 220 24.05 4.77 -19.81
N GLY A 221 24.52 5.47 -18.78
CA GLY A 221 24.36 6.93 -18.65
C GLY A 221 22.92 7.35 -18.36
N ILE A 222 22.13 6.47 -17.75
CA ILE A 222 20.73 6.72 -17.38
C ILE A 222 20.63 6.77 -15.87
N ASN A 223 20.01 7.81 -15.33
CA ASN A 223 19.68 7.93 -13.91
C ASN A 223 18.30 7.33 -13.61
N ILE A 224 18.16 6.73 -12.44
CA ILE A 224 16.88 6.18 -11.96
C ILE A 224 16.38 7.05 -10.80
N TYR A 225 15.12 7.46 -10.90
CA TYR A 225 14.40 8.17 -9.85
C TYR A 225 13.17 7.38 -9.43
N THR A 226 12.92 7.34 -8.14
CA THR A 226 11.75 6.68 -7.58
C THR A 226 10.56 7.62 -7.50
N HIS A 227 9.36 7.06 -7.42
CA HIS A 227 8.13 7.79 -7.18
C HIS A 227 7.23 6.99 -6.23
N GLY A 228 6.48 7.69 -5.39
CA GLY A 228 5.50 7.05 -4.50
C GLY A 228 6.13 6.01 -3.56
N GLU A 229 5.55 4.82 -3.52
CA GLU A 229 5.99 3.74 -2.62
C GLU A 229 7.35 3.12 -2.96
N MET A 230 7.99 3.54 -4.05
CA MET A 230 9.34 3.09 -4.35
C MET A 230 10.42 3.86 -3.55
N LEU A 231 10.12 5.02 -2.96
CA LEU A 231 11.07 5.82 -2.17
C LEU A 231 11.88 5.00 -1.13
N PRO A 232 11.30 4.09 -0.35
CA PRO A 232 12.05 3.33 0.65
C PRO A 232 13.18 2.45 0.10
N CYS A 233 13.20 2.15 -1.20
CA CYS A 233 14.26 1.35 -1.82
C CYS A 233 15.66 1.96 -1.62
N HIS A 234 15.74 3.30 -1.52
CA HIS A 234 17.00 4.02 -1.28
C HIS A 234 17.66 3.69 0.05
N ALA A 235 16.93 3.11 0.98
CA ALA A 235 17.44 2.72 2.30
C ALA A 235 18.03 1.30 2.32
N TYR A 236 17.69 0.45 1.37
CA TYR A 236 18.19 -0.93 1.34
C TYR A 236 19.64 -1.00 0.85
N PRO A 237 20.59 -1.56 1.63
CA PRO A 237 22.02 -1.54 1.31
C PRO A 237 22.37 -2.08 -0.07
N LYS A 238 21.72 -3.17 -0.51
CA LYS A 238 22.03 -3.77 -1.82
C LYS A 238 21.48 -2.98 -3.01
N LEU A 239 20.41 -2.21 -2.82
CA LEU A 239 19.87 -1.30 -3.84
C LEU A 239 20.60 0.03 -3.85
N LYS A 240 20.91 0.56 -2.68
CA LYS A 240 21.65 1.82 -2.52
C LYS A 240 23.06 1.80 -3.14
N LYS A 241 23.66 0.63 -3.34
CA LYS A 241 24.98 0.50 -3.99
C LYS A 241 25.03 0.96 -5.45
N TYR A 242 23.88 1.07 -6.14
CA TYR A 242 23.84 1.51 -7.53
C TYR A 242 23.95 3.04 -7.61
N PRO A 243 25.06 3.59 -8.16
CA PRO A 243 25.33 5.04 -8.13
C PRO A 243 24.38 5.86 -9.01
N HIS A 244 23.67 5.20 -9.93
CA HIS A 244 22.67 5.82 -10.80
C HIS A 244 21.23 5.75 -10.23
N LEU A 245 21.01 5.14 -9.06
CA LEU A 245 19.80 5.33 -8.26
C LEU A 245 19.95 6.64 -7.50
N LYS A 246 19.39 7.75 -8.03
CA LYS A 246 19.75 9.11 -7.65
C LYS A 246 18.87 9.75 -6.59
N GLY A 247 17.57 9.64 -6.74
CA GLY A 247 16.66 10.38 -5.88
C GLY A 247 15.21 10.03 -6.12
N ASN A 248 14.33 10.88 -5.61
CA ASN A 248 12.89 10.73 -5.75
C ASN A 248 12.30 11.82 -6.66
N PHE A 249 11.48 11.40 -7.61
CA PHE A 249 10.73 12.27 -8.50
C PHE A 249 9.30 12.42 -7.99
N GLY A 250 8.83 13.64 -7.83
CA GLY A 250 7.44 13.89 -7.45
C GLY A 250 7.09 13.38 -6.05
N THR A 251 5.82 13.03 -5.87
CA THR A 251 5.24 12.68 -4.58
C THR A 251 4.51 11.34 -4.62
N ALA A 252 3.19 11.32 -4.35
CA ALA A 252 2.40 10.10 -4.24
C ALA A 252 1.44 9.92 -5.42
N TRP A 253 0.82 8.75 -5.48
CA TRP A 253 -0.06 8.30 -6.55
C TRP A 253 -1.14 9.33 -6.98
N GLN A 254 -1.68 10.11 -6.07
CA GLN A 254 -2.73 11.09 -6.36
C GLN A 254 -2.26 12.26 -7.22
N ASN A 255 -0.96 12.50 -7.30
CA ASN A 255 -0.36 13.61 -8.06
C ASN A 255 0.19 13.19 -9.43
N GLN A 256 0.21 11.89 -9.76
CA GLN A 256 0.80 11.34 -10.98
C GLN A 256 0.39 12.10 -12.25
N GLN A 257 -0.90 12.38 -12.42
CA GLN A 257 -1.40 13.05 -13.63
C GLN A 257 -0.85 14.45 -13.84
N LYS A 258 -0.44 15.13 -12.77
CA LYS A 258 0.23 16.44 -12.81
C LYS A 258 1.74 16.27 -12.94
N GLU A 259 2.32 15.39 -12.18
CA GLU A 259 3.76 15.22 -12.07
C GLU A 259 4.39 14.59 -13.30
N PHE A 260 3.66 13.68 -14.00
CA PHE A 260 4.15 13.02 -15.20
C PHE A 260 3.88 13.80 -16.49
N GLU A 261 3.15 14.91 -16.42
CA GLU A 261 2.92 15.74 -17.60
C GLU A 261 4.20 16.42 -18.04
N ASN A 262 4.51 16.32 -19.35
CA ASN A 262 5.70 16.93 -20.00
C ASN A 262 7.07 16.47 -19.47
N ILE A 263 7.14 15.42 -18.66
CA ILE A 263 8.45 14.91 -18.23
C ILE A 263 9.20 14.28 -19.42
N PRO A 264 10.49 14.59 -19.63
CA PRO A 264 11.29 14.03 -20.73
C PRO A 264 11.89 12.66 -20.35
N ALA A 265 11.09 11.75 -19.81
CA ALA A 265 11.53 10.45 -19.32
C ALA A 265 10.41 9.41 -19.41
N PRO A 266 10.72 8.13 -19.60
CA PRO A 266 9.75 7.06 -19.43
C PRO A 266 9.42 6.83 -17.96
N ILE A 267 8.21 6.33 -17.73
CA ILE A 267 7.67 5.99 -16.41
C ILE A 267 7.35 4.50 -16.40
N LEU A 268 7.98 3.75 -15.49
CA LEU A 268 7.73 2.33 -15.28
C LEU A 268 6.88 2.10 -14.04
N PHE A 269 5.70 1.52 -14.23
CA PHE A 269 4.84 1.05 -13.15
C PHE A 269 5.11 -0.41 -12.86
N THR A 270 5.61 -0.71 -11.67
CA THR A 270 5.85 -2.09 -11.23
C THR A 270 4.62 -2.71 -10.58
N THR A 271 3.83 -1.91 -9.89
CA THR A 271 2.55 -2.30 -9.27
C THR A 271 1.61 -1.09 -9.17
N ASN A 272 0.57 -1.18 -8.33
CA ASN A 272 -0.33 -0.07 -8.03
C ASN A 272 0.39 1.09 -7.27
N CYS A 273 -0.14 2.30 -7.22
CA CYS A 273 -1.40 2.67 -7.87
C CYS A 273 -1.11 3.34 -9.20
N ILE A 274 -1.68 2.84 -10.30
CA ILE A 274 -1.68 3.56 -11.56
C ILE A 274 -2.95 4.42 -11.66
N MET A 275 -2.78 5.73 -11.84
CA MET A 275 -3.89 6.62 -12.15
C MET A 275 -4.21 6.58 -13.64
N PRO A 276 -5.43 6.96 -14.06
CA PRO A 276 -5.75 7.04 -15.48
C PRO A 276 -4.69 7.80 -16.26
N VAL A 277 -4.05 7.11 -17.21
CA VAL A 277 -2.94 7.65 -17.98
C VAL A 277 -3.50 8.70 -18.96
N ARG A 278 -2.86 9.88 -18.99
CA ARG A 278 -3.24 10.95 -19.90
C ARG A 278 -2.52 10.81 -21.24
N LYS A 279 -3.19 11.20 -22.32
CA LYS A 279 -2.62 11.18 -23.69
C LYS A 279 -1.33 11.99 -23.82
N SER A 280 -1.14 13.02 -22.98
CA SER A 280 0.05 13.87 -22.98
C SER A 280 1.35 13.15 -22.60
N TYR A 281 1.27 11.95 -21.97
CA TYR A 281 2.43 11.15 -21.56
C TYR A 281 2.25 9.64 -21.76
N GLU A 282 1.15 9.17 -22.38
CA GLU A 282 0.88 7.73 -22.56
C GLU A 282 1.99 7.00 -23.35
N ASP A 283 2.62 7.70 -24.29
CA ASP A 283 3.74 7.17 -25.10
C ASP A 283 5.03 6.89 -24.32
N ARG A 284 5.07 7.28 -23.05
CA ARG A 284 6.22 7.15 -22.14
C ARG A 284 5.93 6.25 -20.95
N VAL A 285 4.71 5.73 -20.84
CA VAL A 285 4.31 4.83 -19.74
C VAL A 285 4.58 3.38 -20.14
N TYR A 286 5.10 2.63 -19.18
CA TYR A 286 5.33 1.18 -19.27
C TYR A 286 4.80 0.53 -18.01
N THR A 287 4.30 -0.69 -18.14
CA THR A 287 3.80 -1.49 -17.03
C THR A 287 4.53 -2.83 -16.99
N THR A 288 4.56 -3.48 -15.83
CA THR A 288 5.08 -4.82 -15.68
C THR A 288 4.31 -5.57 -14.58
N SER A 289 4.57 -6.88 -14.42
CA SER A 289 3.96 -7.73 -13.40
C SER A 289 2.42 -7.79 -13.54
N VAL A 290 1.66 -7.43 -12.53
CA VAL A 290 0.17 -7.47 -12.54
C VAL A 290 -0.47 -6.13 -12.93
N VAL A 291 0.33 -5.07 -13.04
CA VAL A 291 -0.21 -3.76 -13.40
C VAL A 291 -0.39 -3.67 -14.91
N GLY A 292 -1.55 -3.19 -15.34
CA GLY A 292 -1.88 -3.04 -16.76
C GLY A 292 -2.78 -1.85 -17.03
N TYR A 293 -2.60 -1.26 -18.20
CA TYR A 293 -3.44 -0.17 -18.68
C TYR A 293 -3.65 -0.28 -20.19
N PRO A 294 -4.84 0.06 -20.75
CA PRO A 294 -5.10 -0.04 -22.17
C PRO A 294 -4.07 0.72 -23.02
N ASN A 295 -3.61 0.12 -24.11
CA ASN A 295 -2.67 0.69 -25.08
C ASN A 295 -1.26 1.02 -24.54
N ILE A 296 -0.92 0.60 -23.33
CA ILE A 296 0.41 0.80 -22.73
C ILE A 296 1.26 -0.45 -22.95
N ILE A 297 2.54 -0.24 -23.25
CA ILE A 297 3.50 -1.35 -23.42
C ILE A 297 3.70 -2.05 -22.07
N HIS A 298 3.40 -3.34 -22.04
CA HIS A 298 3.63 -4.19 -20.88
C HIS A 298 4.93 -4.97 -21.02
N ILE A 299 5.78 -4.87 -20.02
CA ILE A 299 7.02 -5.66 -19.91
C ILE A 299 6.65 -7.01 -19.30
N GLY A 300 6.76 -8.06 -20.09
CA GLY A 300 6.37 -9.41 -19.72
C GLY A 300 7.26 -10.07 -18.65
N GLU A 301 7.02 -11.36 -18.39
CA GLU A 301 7.71 -12.13 -17.33
C GLU A 301 9.23 -12.22 -17.51
N GLY A 302 9.74 -12.09 -18.73
CA GLY A 302 11.19 -12.05 -19.01
C GLY A 302 11.91 -10.79 -18.52
N LYS A 303 11.15 -9.77 -18.07
CA LYS A 303 11.68 -8.52 -17.50
C LYS A 303 12.77 -7.85 -18.35
N ASP A 304 12.58 -7.86 -19.68
CA ASP A 304 13.44 -7.11 -20.60
C ASP A 304 13.00 -5.64 -20.63
N PHE A 305 13.76 -4.78 -19.96
CA PHE A 305 13.50 -3.35 -19.89
C PHE A 305 14.14 -2.56 -21.06
N THR A 306 14.65 -3.23 -22.10
CA THR A 306 15.21 -2.57 -23.29
C THR A 306 14.29 -1.48 -23.86
N PRO A 307 12.95 -1.68 -24.04
CA PRO A 307 12.08 -0.61 -24.55
C PRO A 307 12.05 0.64 -23.68
N VAL A 308 12.12 0.47 -22.34
CA VAL A 308 12.14 1.60 -21.39
C VAL A 308 13.47 2.34 -21.46
N ILE A 309 14.58 1.58 -21.58
CA ILE A 309 15.95 2.09 -21.67
C ILE A 309 16.13 2.89 -22.97
N GLU A 310 15.71 2.34 -24.10
CA GLU A 310 15.79 3.03 -25.40
C GLU A 310 14.94 4.30 -25.42
N LYS A 311 13.76 4.26 -24.83
CA LYS A 311 12.90 5.45 -24.69
C LYS A 311 13.56 6.54 -23.86
N ALA A 312 14.23 6.19 -22.75
CA ALA A 312 14.96 7.15 -21.91
C ALA A 312 16.10 7.81 -22.68
N LEU A 313 16.89 7.03 -23.42
CA LEU A 313 17.98 7.57 -24.27
C LEU A 313 17.45 8.46 -25.39
N ALA A 314 16.35 8.07 -26.05
CA ALA A 314 15.74 8.86 -27.12
C ALA A 314 15.16 10.19 -26.64
N LEU A 315 14.58 10.23 -25.44
CA LEU A 315 14.05 11.46 -24.82
C LEU A 315 15.17 12.38 -24.32
N GLY A 316 16.31 11.82 -23.90
CA GLY A 316 17.52 12.56 -23.49
C GLY A 316 17.45 13.25 -22.15
N GLY A 317 16.30 13.24 -21.48
CA GLY A 317 16.10 13.87 -20.16
C GLY A 317 16.11 15.40 -20.18
N TYR A 318 16.27 15.98 -19.01
CA TYR A 318 16.41 17.45 -18.88
C TYR A 318 17.78 17.92 -19.33
N LYS A 319 17.84 19.08 -19.96
CA LYS A 319 19.11 19.71 -20.39
C LYS A 319 19.91 20.29 -19.22
N GLU A 320 19.22 20.67 -18.16
CA GLU A 320 19.80 21.27 -16.95
C GLU A 320 19.19 20.60 -15.72
N LYS A 321 19.90 20.66 -14.59
CA LYS A 321 19.44 20.18 -13.29
C LYS A 321 18.11 20.85 -12.91
N GLN A 322 17.15 20.05 -12.41
CA GLN A 322 15.87 20.56 -11.91
C GLN A 322 15.90 20.55 -10.37
N ASN A 323 15.55 21.69 -9.78
CA ASN A 323 15.46 21.87 -8.33
C ASN A 323 14.02 21.61 -7.88
N ASN A 324 13.59 20.34 -7.89
CA ASN A 324 12.26 19.95 -7.45
C ASN A 324 12.17 19.94 -5.92
N THR A 325 10.97 20.19 -5.41
CA THR A 325 10.67 20.15 -3.97
C THR A 325 9.46 19.29 -3.71
N GLY A 326 9.31 18.81 -2.48
CA GLY A 326 8.06 18.26 -1.98
C GLY A 326 6.97 19.34 -1.85
N ILE A 327 5.80 18.93 -1.40
CA ILE A 327 4.63 19.84 -1.36
C ILE A 327 4.74 20.97 -0.33
N ASN A 328 5.63 20.86 0.63
CA ASN A 328 5.90 21.89 1.65
C ASN A 328 7.19 22.69 1.38
N GLY A 329 7.85 22.44 0.26
CA GLY A 329 9.05 23.18 -0.17
C GLY A 329 10.39 22.57 0.21
N GLY A 330 10.40 21.43 0.92
CA GLY A 330 11.63 20.69 1.22
C GLY A 330 12.14 19.92 0.00
N ASN A 331 13.46 19.77 -0.12
CA ASN A 331 14.12 19.07 -1.23
C ASN A 331 14.92 17.84 -0.81
N VAL A 332 14.79 17.42 0.45
CA VAL A 332 15.39 16.22 1.02
C VAL A 332 14.33 15.44 1.77
N LEU A 333 14.18 14.16 1.42
CA LEU A 333 13.34 13.22 2.11
C LEU A 333 14.24 12.27 2.91
N THR A 334 13.77 11.77 4.06
CA THR A 334 14.51 10.79 4.84
C THR A 334 13.66 9.54 5.00
N THR A 335 14.23 8.36 4.73
CA THR A 335 13.55 7.05 4.83
C THR A 335 14.49 6.00 5.43
N GLY A 336 13.98 4.81 5.73
CA GLY A 336 14.81 3.68 6.15
C GLY A 336 14.88 3.41 7.65
N PHE A 337 13.91 3.88 8.41
CA PHE A 337 13.79 3.62 9.85
C PHE A 337 12.98 2.34 10.15
N GLY A 338 13.26 1.23 9.45
CA GLY A 338 12.61 -0.05 9.75
C GLY A 338 12.85 -0.50 11.20
N HIS A 339 12.11 -1.54 11.67
CA HIS A 339 12.18 -2.02 13.06
C HIS A 339 13.60 -2.30 13.51
N HIS A 340 14.45 -2.92 12.70
CA HIS A 340 15.86 -3.20 13.04
C HIS A 340 16.65 -1.92 13.39
N THR A 341 16.45 -0.84 12.65
CA THR A 341 17.09 0.47 12.96
C THR A 341 16.56 1.03 14.28
N ILE A 342 15.24 0.99 14.50
CA ILE A 342 14.62 1.51 15.73
C ILE A 342 15.04 0.67 16.95
N GLU A 343 15.09 -0.66 16.82
CA GLU A 343 15.59 -1.56 17.87
C GLU A 343 17.03 -1.21 18.28
N SER A 344 17.88 -0.83 17.33
CA SER A 344 19.28 -0.42 17.61
C SER A 344 19.39 0.85 18.46
N VAL A 345 18.38 1.71 18.44
CA VAL A 345 18.29 2.94 19.23
C VAL A 345 17.19 2.90 20.30
N ALA A 346 16.57 1.74 20.51
CA ALA A 346 15.44 1.57 21.43
C ALA A 346 15.72 2.10 22.83
N ASN A 347 16.92 1.83 23.38
CA ASN A 347 17.31 2.34 24.70
C ASN A 347 17.31 3.87 24.79
N LYS A 348 17.66 4.57 23.70
CA LYS A 348 17.61 6.04 23.66
C LYS A 348 16.16 6.54 23.67
N ILE A 349 15.29 5.90 22.87
CA ILE A 349 13.86 6.23 22.80
C ILE A 349 13.20 5.97 24.17
N ILE A 350 13.41 4.79 24.75
CA ILE A 350 12.87 4.42 26.06
C ILE A 350 13.34 5.40 27.14
N LYS A 351 14.63 5.77 27.12
CA LYS A 351 15.15 6.77 28.06
C LYS A 351 14.48 8.11 27.87
N ALA A 352 14.38 8.61 26.64
CA ALA A 352 13.76 9.90 26.33
C ALA A 352 12.26 9.94 26.72
N VAL A 353 11.54 8.82 26.61
CA VAL A 353 10.16 8.71 27.10
C VAL A 353 10.10 8.71 28.63
N LYS A 354 11.01 8.00 29.31
CA LYS A 354 11.08 7.98 30.79
C LYS A 354 11.49 9.33 31.40
N ASP A 355 12.36 10.06 30.70
CA ASP A 355 12.82 11.40 31.11
C ASP A 355 11.79 12.51 30.70
N GLU A 356 10.67 12.15 30.10
CA GLU A 356 9.63 13.04 29.58
C GLU A 356 10.08 13.99 28.44
N ASP A 357 11.23 13.75 27.83
CA ASP A 357 11.69 14.45 26.63
C ASP A 357 10.80 14.12 25.43
N ILE A 358 10.30 12.88 25.37
CA ILE A 358 9.28 12.42 24.42
C ILE A 358 8.00 12.11 25.21
N LYS A 359 7.00 12.96 25.08
CA LYS A 359 5.71 12.80 25.79
C LYS A 359 4.68 11.99 25.01
N HIS A 360 4.78 11.98 23.67
CA HIS A 360 3.84 11.24 22.83
C HIS A 360 4.48 10.82 21.53
N ILE A 361 3.99 9.73 20.97
CA ILE A 361 4.35 9.20 19.65
C ILE A 361 3.08 9.15 18.80
N PHE A 362 3.13 9.70 17.59
CA PHE A 362 2.04 9.61 16.64
C PHE A 362 2.46 8.70 15.49
N LEU A 363 1.64 7.71 15.14
CA LEU A 363 1.73 7.01 13.86
C LEU A 363 0.76 7.67 12.89
N VAL A 364 1.29 8.49 11.98
CA VAL A 364 0.51 9.19 10.96
C VAL A 364 0.89 8.64 9.59
N GLY A 365 0.01 7.86 8.96
CA GLY A 365 0.37 7.18 7.72
C GLY A 365 -0.81 6.54 7.00
N GLY A 366 -0.50 5.81 5.92
CA GLY A 366 -1.46 5.12 5.08
C GLY A 366 -1.49 5.64 3.64
N CYS A 367 -2.55 5.38 2.90
CA CYS A 367 -2.60 5.67 1.46
C CYS A 367 -2.98 7.12 1.13
N ASP A 368 -3.73 7.80 2.00
CA ASP A 368 -4.37 9.10 1.77
C ASP A 368 -5.35 9.07 0.57
N GLY A 369 -5.68 10.21 0.00
CA GLY A 369 -6.64 10.31 -1.11
C GLY A 369 -6.40 11.52 -2.02
N ALA A 370 -7.05 11.47 -3.20
CA ALA A 370 -6.88 12.46 -4.26
C ALA A 370 -7.83 13.67 -4.20
N LYS A 371 -8.88 13.62 -3.37
CA LYS A 371 -9.87 14.71 -3.31
C LYS A 371 -9.23 16.03 -2.86
N PRO A 372 -9.60 17.19 -3.42
CA PRO A 372 -9.13 18.51 -2.98
C PRO A 372 -9.46 18.80 -1.51
N GLY A 373 -8.71 19.70 -0.88
CA GLY A 373 -8.97 20.16 0.49
C GLY A 373 -8.52 19.19 1.60
N ARG A 374 -7.66 18.23 1.29
CA ARG A 374 -7.17 17.23 2.24
C ARG A 374 -5.86 17.65 2.91
N ASN A 375 -5.90 18.72 3.68
CA ASN A 375 -4.74 19.21 4.42
C ASN A 375 -4.63 18.63 5.84
N TYR A 376 -5.61 17.83 6.28
CA TYR A 376 -5.69 17.34 7.65
C TYR A 376 -4.37 16.73 8.15
N TYR A 377 -3.77 15.79 7.39
CA TYR A 377 -2.54 15.12 7.83
C TYR A 377 -1.34 16.07 7.87
N THR A 378 -1.25 17.00 6.93
CA THR A 378 -0.21 18.04 6.92
C THR A 378 -0.36 18.96 8.14
N GLU A 379 -1.57 19.45 8.40
CA GLU A 379 -1.86 20.31 9.54
C GLU A 379 -1.66 19.58 10.87
N PHE A 380 -2.10 18.32 10.95
CA PHE A 380 -1.89 17.49 12.13
C PHE A 380 -0.40 17.40 12.48
N VAL A 381 0.43 17.01 11.53
CA VAL A 381 1.88 16.84 11.75
C VAL A 381 2.57 18.16 12.07
N LYS A 382 2.24 19.23 11.36
CA LYS A 382 2.80 20.58 11.64
C LYS A 382 2.50 21.11 13.04
N ASN A 383 1.34 20.72 13.58
CA ASN A 383 0.89 21.17 14.90
C ASN A 383 1.27 20.22 16.03
N THR A 384 1.98 19.12 15.77
CA THR A 384 2.46 18.24 16.84
C THR A 384 3.45 18.99 17.73
N PRO A 385 3.32 18.88 19.07
CA PRO A 385 4.26 19.52 20.01
C PRO A 385 5.72 19.11 19.77
N SER A 386 6.66 20.00 20.08
CA SER A 386 8.10 19.78 19.87
C SER A 386 8.69 18.58 20.63
N ASN A 387 8.01 18.13 21.68
CA ASN A 387 8.37 16.97 22.48
C ASN A 387 7.61 15.70 22.08
N THR A 388 7.27 15.55 20.80
CA THR A 388 6.59 14.36 20.26
C THR A 388 7.33 13.81 19.05
N LEU A 389 7.23 12.48 18.82
CA LEU A 389 7.68 11.82 17.61
C LEU A 389 6.51 11.58 16.64
N VAL A 390 6.81 11.62 15.35
CA VAL A 390 5.89 11.25 14.26
C VAL A 390 6.50 10.11 13.47
N LEU A 391 5.94 8.91 13.63
CA LEU A 391 6.21 7.76 12.77
C LEU A 391 5.32 7.86 11.54
N THR A 392 5.84 7.53 10.37
CA THR A 392 5.06 7.51 9.14
C THR A 392 5.43 6.34 8.24
N LEU A 393 4.55 6.00 7.32
CA LEU A 393 4.74 4.99 6.29
C LEU A 393 3.75 5.19 5.14
N ALA A 394 3.96 4.49 4.03
CA ALA A 394 3.09 4.48 2.86
C ALA A 394 2.99 5.85 2.16
N CYS A 395 2.07 6.00 1.19
CA CYS A 395 1.95 7.20 0.37
C CYS A 395 1.52 8.46 1.15
N GLY A 396 0.82 8.29 2.28
CA GLY A 396 0.36 9.42 3.13
C GLY A 396 1.51 10.28 3.65
N LYS A 397 2.71 9.72 3.80
CA LYS A 397 3.91 10.46 4.20
C LYS A 397 4.20 11.68 3.34
N TYR A 398 3.88 11.63 2.04
CA TYR A 398 4.16 12.74 1.11
C TYR A 398 3.39 14.03 1.40
N ARG A 399 2.45 14.00 2.33
CA ARG A 399 1.79 15.21 2.82
C ARG A 399 2.71 16.06 3.69
N PHE A 400 3.79 15.49 4.23
CA PHE A 400 4.63 16.16 5.23
C PHE A 400 6.09 15.65 5.30
N ASN A 401 6.50 14.63 4.53
CA ASN A 401 7.84 14.04 4.66
C ASN A 401 8.98 14.94 4.15
N ASP A 402 8.65 16.07 3.54
CA ASP A 402 9.58 17.12 3.15
C ASP A 402 9.67 18.26 4.19
N ILE A 403 9.02 18.10 5.36
CA ILE A 403 9.10 19.05 6.48
C ILE A 403 10.21 18.62 7.44
N ASP A 404 11.06 19.54 7.83
CA ASP A 404 11.98 19.34 8.94
C ASP A 404 11.29 19.65 10.28
N LEU A 405 10.97 18.63 11.06
CA LEU A 405 10.40 18.76 12.41
C LEU A 405 11.47 18.92 13.50
N GLY A 406 12.78 18.85 13.15
CA GLY A 406 13.88 18.85 14.09
C GLY A 406 14.10 17.50 14.76
N GLU A 407 14.83 17.52 15.88
CA GLU A 407 15.28 16.32 16.60
C GLU A 407 15.04 16.43 18.12
N ILE A 408 14.92 15.29 18.78
CA ILE A 408 14.90 15.17 20.25
C ILE A 408 16.08 14.25 20.65
N ASN A 409 17.08 14.79 21.36
CA ASN A 409 18.28 14.04 21.80
C ASN A 409 19.01 13.30 20.65
N GLY A 410 19.04 13.92 19.45
CA GLY A 410 19.63 13.34 18.24
C GLY A 410 18.76 12.25 17.58
N ILE A 411 17.48 12.15 17.95
CA ILE A 411 16.47 11.31 17.30
C ILE A 411 15.62 12.23 16.41
N PRO A 412 15.54 12.02 15.08
CA PRO A 412 14.66 12.79 14.23
C PRO A 412 13.21 12.67 14.70
N ARG A 413 12.50 13.78 14.76
CA ARG A 413 11.08 13.77 15.13
C ARG A 413 10.17 13.16 14.08
N LEU A 414 10.56 13.21 12.80
CA LEU A 414 9.86 12.57 11.69
C LEU A 414 10.62 11.31 11.25
N ILE A 415 9.99 10.17 11.36
CA ILE A 415 10.59 8.84 11.19
C ILE A 415 9.80 8.07 10.14
N ASP A 416 10.34 7.92 8.93
CA ASP A 416 9.73 7.14 7.84
C ASP A 416 10.14 5.67 7.94
N LEU A 417 9.19 4.81 8.25
CA LEU A 417 9.36 3.37 8.42
C LEU A 417 9.45 2.60 7.10
N GLY A 418 8.89 3.15 6.01
CA GLY A 418 8.97 2.50 4.70
C GLY A 418 7.69 2.47 3.88
N GLN A 419 7.47 1.38 3.15
CA GLN A 419 6.27 1.12 2.33
C GLN A 419 5.05 0.76 3.22
N CYS A 420 3.89 0.54 2.60
CA CYS A 420 2.68 0.15 3.34
C CYS A 420 2.83 -1.20 4.08
N ASN A 421 3.55 -2.18 3.52
CA ASN A 421 3.86 -3.44 4.23
C ASN A 421 4.76 -3.25 5.46
N ASP A 422 5.52 -2.15 5.52
CA ASP A 422 6.33 -1.80 6.70
C ASP A 422 5.48 -1.33 7.90
N ALA A 423 4.14 -1.40 7.78
CA ALA A 423 3.25 -1.47 8.94
C ALA A 423 3.65 -2.62 9.88
N TYR A 424 4.29 -3.69 9.39
CA TYR A 424 4.93 -4.70 10.22
C TYR A 424 5.97 -4.07 11.17
N SER A 425 6.86 -3.21 10.66
CA SER A 425 7.83 -2.48 11.47
C SER A 425 7.17 -1.61 12.54
N ALA A 426 6.10 -0.90 12.19
CA ALA A 426 5.36 -0.08 13.16
C ALA A 426 4.77 -0.92 14.31
N ILE A 427 4.20 -2.07 13.98
CA ILE A 427 3.61 -3.00 14.96
C ILE A 427 4.71 -3.60 15.85
N LYS A 428 5.82 -4.04 15.26
CA LYS A 428 6.99 -4.56 16.00
C LYS A 428 7.52 -3.54 17.00
N ILE A 429 7.71 -2.30 16.57
CA ILE A 429 8.17 -1.20 17.43
C ILE A 429 7.19 -0.99 18.60
N ALA A 430 5.88 -0.96 18.33
CA ALA A 430 4.87 -0.79 19.37
C ALA A 430 4.90 -1.96 20.40
N ILE A 431 5.03 -3.21 19.92
CA ILE A 431 5.13 -4.39 20.78
C ILE A 431 6.39 -4.34 21.66
N GLU A 432 7.55 -3.99 21.10
CA GLU A 432 8.81 -3.91 21.86
C GLU A 432 8.80 -2.75 22.88
N LEU A 433 8.19 -1.62 22.52
CA LEU A 433 7.98 -0.54 23.50
C LEU A 433 7.05 -0.97 24.62
N ALA A 434 5.93 -1.63 24.32
CA ALA A 434 5.01 -2.14 25.33
C ALA A 434 5.69 -3.10 26.31
N LYS A 435 6.52 -4.02 25.82
CA LYS A 435 7.35 -4.90 26.65
C LYS A 435 8.33 -4.11 27.52
N ALA A 436 8.99 -3.10 26.96
CA ALA A 436 9.99 -2.29 27.69
C ALA A 436 9.39 -1.43 28.80
N PHE A 437 8.10 -1.08 28.66
CA PHE A 437 7.34 -0.32 29.66
C PHE A 437 6.47 -1.20 30.57
N ASP A 438 6.47 -2.53 30.35
CA ASP A 438 5.63 -3.49 31.08
C ASP A 438 4.12 -3.10 31.04
N CYS A 439 3.64 -2.77 29.85
CA CYS A 439 2.26 -2.35 29.62
C CYS A 439 1.71 -2.94 28.28
N SER A 440 0.43 -2.78 28.05
CA SER A 440 -0.16 -3.10 26.75
C SER A 440 0.14 -2.02 25.70
N VAL A 441 0.01 -2.34 24.41
CA VAL A 441 0.15 -1.36 23.30
C VAL A 441 -0.83 -0.19 23.47
N ASN A 442 -2.02 -0.45 24.01
CA ASN A 442 -3.06 0.58 24.20
C ASN A 442 -2.77 1.54 25.37
N GLU A 443 -1.83 1.19 26.25
CA GLU A 443 -1.39 2.04 27.37
C GLU A 443 -0.13 2.86 27.05
N LEU A 444 0.50 2.59 25.90
CA LEU A 444 1.62 3.40 25.44
C LEU A 444 1.18 4.85 25.12
N PRO A 445 2.05 5.84 25.26
CA PRO A 445 1.83 7.19 24.76
C PRO A 445 1.93 7.21 23.22
N LEU A 446 1.15 6.35 22.57
CA LEU A 446 1.11 6.13 21.13
C LEU A 446 -0.31 6.31 20.62
N SER A 447 -0.49 7.13 19.59
CA SER A 447 -1.77 7.30 18.91
C SER A 447 -1.64 7.07 17.41
N MET A 448 -2.66 6.43 16.83
CA MET A 448 -2.70 6.09 15.42
C MET A 448 -3.70 6.99 14.69
N VAL A 449 -3.21 7.73 13.68
CA VAL A 449 -3.97 8.63 12.82
C VAL A 449 -3.77 8.14 11.39
N LEU A 450 -4.65 7.26 10.95
CA LEU A 450 -4.46 6.47 9.74
C LEU A 450 -5.34 6.96 8.60
N SER A 451 -4.78 6.89 7.39
CA SER A 451 -5.50 7.12 6.14
C SER A 451 -5.59 5.82 5.34
N TRP A 452 -6.69 5.65 4.62
CA TRP A 452 -6.87 4.50 3.75
C TRP A 452 -7.33 4.92 2.35
N TYR A 453 -7.04 4.10 1.37
CA TYR A 453 -7.53 4.28 0.01
C TYR A 453 -7.94 2.94 -0.60
N GLU A 454 -7.10 1.92 -0.51
CA GLU A 454 -7.29 0.64 -1.18
C GLU A 454 -7.07 -0.56 -0.24
N GLN A 455 -7.12 -1.75 -0.78
CA GLN A 455 -7.26 -3.01 -0.06
C GLN A 455 -6.09 -3.36 0.85
N LYS A 456 -4.87 -2.88 0.54
CA LYS A 456 -3.72 -3.10 1.44
C LYS A 456 -3.90 -2.34 2.76
N ALA A 457 -4.53 -1.17 2.73
CA ALA A 457 -4.89 -0.47 3.97
C ALA A 457 -5.98 -1.23 4.75
N VAL A 458 -6.91 -1.90 4.06
CA VAL A 458 -7.92 -2.75 4.73
C VAL A 458 -7.25 -3.91 5.46
N CYS A 459 -6.38 -4.69 4.83
CA CYS A 459 -5.74 -5.82 5.51
C CYS A 459 -4.85 -5.37 6.69
N ILE A 460 -4.18 -4.21 6.61
CA ILE A 460 -3.43 -3.63 7.74
C ILE A 460 -4.38 -3.26 8.89
N LEU A 461 -5.52 -2.62 8.59
CA LEU A 461 -6.52 -2.31 9.61
C LEU A 461 -7.00 -3.58 10.32
N LEU A 462 -7.33 -4.64 9.55
CA LEU A 462 -7.74 -5.92 10.13
C LEU A 462 -6.65 -6.52 11.03
N THR A 463 -5.37 -6.34 10.68
CA THR A 463 -4.26 -6.75 11.55
C THR A 463 -4.26 -5.98 12.88
N LEU A 464 -4.41 -4.67 12.85
CA LEU A 464 -4.49 -3.88 14.09
C LEU A 464 -5.66 -4.30 14.97
N LEU A 465 -6.82 -4.58 14.36
CA LEU A 465 -8.00 -5.08 15.08
C LEU A 465 -7.76 -6.47 15.67
N SER A 466 -7.11 -7.38 14.94
CA SER A 466 -6.79 -8.73 15.44
C SER A 466 -5.82 -8.71 16.64
N LEU A 467 -4.95 -7.70 16.69
CA LEU A 467 -4.02 -7.45 17.81
C LEU A 467 -4.68 -6.68 18.98
N GLY A 468 -5.96 -6.34 18.87
CA GLY A 468 -6.69 -5.62 19.91
C GLY A 468 -6.29 -4.14 20.04
N VAL A 469 -5.73 -3.54 18.99
CA VAL A 469 -5.40 -2.10 19.00
C VAL A 469 -6.66 -1.26 19.00
N GLU A 470 -6.72 -0.28 19.88
CA GLU A 470 -7.86 0.61 20.09
C GLU A 470 -7.53 2.07 19.73
N ASN A 471 -8.57 2.93 19.74
CA ASN A 471 -8.47 4.38 19.56
C ASN A 471 -7.84 4.86 18.25
N ILE A 472 -8.01 4.08 17.17
CA ILE A 472 -7.52 4.45 15.83
C ILE A 472 -8.40 5.57 15.26
N ARG A 473 -7.81 6.70 14.87
CA ARG A 473 -8.46 7.70 14.02
C ARG A 473 -8.29 7.30 12.57
N LEU A 474 -9.39 7.08 11.87
CA LEU A 474 -9.42 6.58 10.51
C LEU A 474 -10.04 7.61 9.56
N GLY A 475 -9.31 7.95 8.53
CA GLY A 475 -9.73 8.89 7.50
C GLY A 475 -9.25 8.51 6.10
N PRO A 476 -9.56 9.37 5.11
CA PRO A 476 -10.37 10.60 5.24
C PRO A 476 -11.87 10.37 5.41
N THR A 477 -12.37 9.18 5.02
CA THR A 477 -13.76 8.74 5.23
C THR A 477 -13.78 7.32 5.80
N LEU A 478 -14.88 6.91 6.39
CA LEU A 478 -15.07 5.51 6.77
C LEU A 478 -15.41 4.67 5.53
N PRO A 479 -15.06 3.36 5.52
CA PRO A 479 -15.31 2.50 4.36
C PRO A 479 -16.80 2.34 4.04
N ALA A 480 -17.17 2.57 2.77
CA ALA A 480 -18.56 2.46 2.31
C ALA A 480 -19.15 1.04 2.38
N PHE A 481 -18.29 0.02 2.45
CA PHE A 481 -18.68 -1.38 2.56
C PHE A 481 -18.91 -1.85 4.00
N VAL A 482 -18.74 -0.98 4.99
CA VAL A 482 -19.01 -1.29 6.40
C VAL A 482 -20.43 -0.86 6.74
N SER A 483 -21.26 -1.83 7.13
CA SER A 483 -22.64 -1.56 7.54
C SER A 483 -22.71 -0.79 8.87
N PRO A 484 -23.83 -0.11 9.19
CA PRO A 484 -23.98 0.59 10.45
C PRO A 484 -23.80 -0.30 11.69
N ASN A 485 -24.29 -1.55 11.64
CA ASN A 485 -24.16 -2.48 12.77
C ASN A 485 -22.71 -2.97 12.92
N VAL A 486 -22.02 -3.32 11.81
CA VAL A 486 -20.61 -3.69 11.84
C VAL A 486 -19.76 -2.50 12.28
N LEU A 487 -20.05 -1.28 11.80
CA LEU A 487 -19.39 -0.06 12.28
C LEU A 487 -19.57 0.13 13.78
N LYS A 488 -20.77 -0.10 14.30
CA LYS A 488 -21.01 -0.03 15.73
C LYS A 488 -20.12 -1.02 16.51
N ILE A 489 -19.99 -2.26 16.03
CA ILE A 489 -19.08 -3.24 16.65
C ILE A 489 -17.63 -2.74 16.63
N LEU A 490 -17.18 -2.14 15.53
CA LEU A 490 -15.83 -1.59 15.42
C LEU A 490 -15.60 -0.42 16.37
N VAL A 491 -16.60 0.46 16.53
CA VAL A 491 -16.55 1.59 17.46
C VAL A 491 -16.60 1.11 18.91
N ASP A 492 -17.53 0.23 19.24
CA ASP A 492 -17.75 -0.22 20.63
C ASP A 492 -16.55 -1.05 21.13
N LYS A 493 -16.02 -1.95 20.29
CA LYS A 493 -14.96 -2.88 20.67
C LYS A 493 -13.55 -2.29 20.51
N PHE A 494 -13.30 -1.53 19.44
CA PHE A 494 -11.95 -1.04 19.10
C PHE A 494 -11.84 0.48 19.18
N LYS A 495 -12.90 1.18 19.53
CA LYS A 495 -12.94 2.64 19.68
C LYS A 495 -12.42 3.39 18.44
N ILE A 496 -12.72 2.85 17.24
CA ILE A 496 -12.40 3.52 15.99
C ILE A 496 -13.18 4.84 15.92
N LYS A 497 -12.48 5.90 15.51
CA LYS A 497 -13.04 7.25 15.37
C LYS A 497 -12.79 7.78 13.96
N PRO A 498 -13.74 8.48 13.35
CA PRO A 498 -13.44 9.29 12.17
C PRO A 498 -12.47 10.42 12.57
N ILE A 499 -11.71 10.93 11.60
CA ILE A 499 -11.00 12.20 11.78
C ILE A 499 -12.00 13.36 11.83
N THR A 500 -11.64 14.42 12.58
CA THR A 500 -12.37 15.69 12.65
C THR A 500 -11.52 16.81 12.05
N THR A 501 -11.17 17.83 12.81
CA THR A 501 -10.11 18.77 12.45
C THR A 501 -8.78 18.34 13.08
N ALA A 502 -7.67 18.72 12.47
CA ALA A 502 -6.34 18.38 13.00
C ALA A 502 -6.14 18.90 14.43
N GLN A 503 -6.65 20.09 14.72
CA GLN A 503 -6.56 20.72 16.04
C GLN A 503 -7.40 19.98 17.08
N GLU A 504 -8.68 19.72 16.79
CA GLU A 504 -9.57 19.00 17.72
C GLU A 504 -9.07 17.59 18.04
N ASP A 505 -8.54 16.90 17.03
CA ASP A 505 -7.98 15.56 17.22
C ASP A 505 -6.70 15.58 18.05
N LEU A 506 -5.79 16.55 17.83
CA LEU A 506 -4.60 16.73 18.67
C LEU A 506 -4.97 17.03 20.12
N GLU A 507 -5.87 17.97 20.36
CA GLU A 507 -6.35 18.32 21.69
C GLU A 507 -6.99 17.11 22.41
N ALA A 508 -7.83 16.38 21.71
CA ALA A 508 -8.49 15.19 22.24
C ALA A 508 -7.50 14.04 22.57
N ILE A 509 -6.42 13.90 21.79
CA ILE A 509 -5.36 12.89 22.04
C ILE A 509 -4.51 13.31 23.24
N LEU A 510 -4.05 14.54 23.24
CA LEU A 510 -3.11 15.04 24.26
C LEU A 510 -3.82 15.48 25.53
N LYS A 511 -5.16 15.52 25.53
CA LYS A 511 -6.01 15.97 26.67
C LYS A 511 -5.67 17.39 27.15
N ILE A 512 -5.44 18.30 26.19
CA ILE A 512 -5.13 19.72 26.40
C ILE A 512 -6.27 20.62 25.92
#